data_667245df7a5647ef01bd6ec198fc94ee
#
_entry.id   667245df7a5647ef01bd6ec198fc94ee
#
_cell.length_a   1.000
_cell.length_b   1.000
_cell.length_c   1.000
_cell.angle_alpha   90.00
_cell.angle_beta   90.00
_cell.angle_gamma   90.00
#
_symmetry.space_group_name_H-M   'P 1'
#
loop_
_entity.id
_entity.type
_entity.pdbx_description
1 polymer ?
#
loop_
_entity_poly.entity_id
_entity_poly.type
_entity_poly.pdbx_seq_one_letter_code
_entity_poly.pdbx_strand_id
1 'polypeptide(L)'
;MLVWLKDEAHILPFFLRHYSFADEIIVWDNESTDASRSILESDSRVVIHNWDTGGESREDELLRLKNEEYHKTGPGWKFIVDADEFYYHPHILQLLDMYDQVGITLAQTQGFDMVSTSVPVDDGHSLLTDLVKDGVANVLFDKWGVVRDNCKVTYSYGAHHAKEFSGRAVASVNRDIKLLHYRYLSKELVVEKALRLKPSEQNKKIQVGLLNADPEHMGARWEMTWQNRKTVL
;
A
#
# COMPACT_ATOMS: atom_id res chain seq x y z
N MET A 1 7.74 -9.44 0.05
CA MET A 1 6.75 -8.33 0.02
C MET A 1 5.53 -8.77 -0.76
N LEU A 2 4.32 -8.32 -0.39
CA LEU A 2 3.07 -8.67 -1.06
C LEU A 2 2.35 -7.41 -1.50
N VAL A 3 1.98 -7.35 -2.77
CA VAL A 3 1.43 -6.14 -3.43
C VAL A 3 0.21 -6.50 -4.26
N TRP A 4 -0.80 -5.64 -4.23
CA TRP A 4 -1.99 -5.71 -5.09
C TRP A 4 -2.10 -4.44 -5.89
N LEU A 5 -2.42 -4.57 -7.15
CA LEU A 5 -2.52 -3.41 -8.04
C LEU A 5 -3.45 -3.61 -9.24
N LYS A 6 -3.83 -2.49 -9.83
CA LYS A 6 -4.43 -2.36 -11.17
C LYS A 6 -4.09 -0.99 -11.75
N ASP A 7 -3.45 -0.97 -12.92
CA ASP A 7 -3.12 0.26 -13.66
C ASP A 7 -2.36 1.31 -12.82
N GLU A 8 -1.19 0.91 -12.29
CA GLU A 8 -0.34 1.72 -11.40
C GLU A 8 1.01 2.10 -12.04
N ALA A 9 1.11 2.08 -13.40
CA ALA A 9 2.37 2.35 -14.12
C ALA A 9 3.04 3.66 -13.71
N HIS A 10 2.26 4.68 -13.35
CA HIS A 10 2.75 6.00 -12.96
C HIS A 10 3.58 6.02 -11.67
N ILE A 11 3.39 5.04 -10.78
CA ILE A 11 4.05 4.99 -9.47
C ILE A 11 5.00 3.80 -9.32
N LEU A 12 4.84 2.74 -10.10
CA LEU A 12 5.61 1.51 -9.99
C LEU A 12 7.13 1.69 -10.08
N PRO A 13 7.71 2.54 -10.94
CA PRO A 13 9.16 2.75 -10.95
C PRO A 13 9.68 3.29 -9.61
N PHE A 14 8.95 4.20 -8.98
CA PHE A 14 9.27 4.72 -7.65
C PHE A 14 9.10 3.65 -6.57
N PHE A 15 8.04 2.84 -6.67
CA PHE A 15 7.76 1.73 -5.76
C PHE A 15 8.90 0.72 -5.75
N LEU A 16 9.33 0.25 -6.91
CA LEU A 16 10.41 -0.73 -7.03
C LEU A 16 11.76 -0.19 -6.51
N ARG A 17 12.05 1.10 -6.71
CA ARG A 17 13.24 1.76 -6.14
C ARG A 17 13.14 1.93 -4.64
N HIS A 18 12.00 2.37 -4.12
CA HIS A 18 11.78 2.53 -2.68
C HIS A 18 12.00 1.22 -1.92
N TYR A 19 11.46 0.14 -2.47
CA TYR A 19 11.59 -1.21 -1.90
C TYR A 19 12.79 -2.00 -2.48
N SER A 20 13.89 -1.31 -2.83
CA SER A 20 15.11 -1.94 -3.33
C SER A 20 15.73 -2.96 -2.36
N PHE A 21 15.39 -2.88 -1.09
CA PHE A 21 15.83 -3.80 -0.05
C PHE A 21 15.01 -5.11 0.03
N ALA A 22 13.90 -5.22 -0.69
CA ALA A 22 13.09 -6.44 -0.69
C ALA A 22 13.76 -7.54 -1.51
N ASP A 23 13.88 -8.73 -0.94
CA ASP A 23 14.44 -9.91 -1.64
C ASP A 23 13.46 -10.44 -2.69
N GLU A 24 12.15 -10.37 -2.42
CA GLU A 24 11.09 -10.85 -3.28
C GLU A 24 9.86 -9.94 -3.19
N ILE A 25 9.25 -9.65 -4.34
CA ILE A 25 8.04 -8.84 -4.48
C ILE A 25 6.98 -9.68 -5.19
N ILE A 26 6.00 -10.17 -4.46
CA ILE A 26 4.90 -10.98 -4.98
C ILE A 26 3.74 -10.04 -5.29
N VAL A 27 3.34 -9.98 -6.55
CA VAL A 27 2.32 -9.05 -7.06
C VAL A 27 1.10 -9.81 -7.52
N TRP A 28 -0.08 -9.40 -7.07
CA TRP A 28 -1.36 -9.78 -7.67
C TRP A 28 -1.82 -8.64 -8.58
N ASP A 29 -1.68 -8.86 -9.88
CA ASP A 29 -2.10 -7.92 -10.92
C ASP A 29 -3.55 -8.19 -11.30
N ASN A 30 -4.43 -7.22 -11.00
CA ASN A 30 -5.84 -7.27 -11.35
C ASN A 30 -6.06 -6.79 -12.79
N GLU A 31 -5.52 -7.55 -13.76
CA GLU A 31 -5.71 -7.30 -15.20
C GLU A 31 -5.35 -5.87 -15.61
N SER A 32 -4.16 -5.39 -15.23
CA SER A 32 -3.68 -4.07 -15.66
C SER A 32 -3.60 -3.96 -17.18
N THR A 33 -4.05 -2.83 -17.71
CA THR A 33 -4.11 -2.55 -19.16
C THR A 33 -3.10 -1.49 -19.59
N ASP A 34 -2.43 -0.85 -18.63
CA ASP A 34 -1.36 0.13 -18.85
C ASP A 34 0.03 -0.55 -18.88
N ALA A 35 1.10 0.22 -18.71
CA ALA A 35 2.46 -0.29 -18.68
C ALA A 35 2.85 -1.01 -17.37
N SER A 36 1.93 -1.18 -16.39
CA SER A 36 2.26 -1.77 -15.09
C SER A 36 2.94 -3.11 -15.22
N ARG A 37 2.39 -4.01 -16.05
CA ARG A 37 2.93 -5.35 -16.20
C ARG A 37 4.35 -5.36 -16.78
N SER A 38 4.60 -4.56 -17.82
CA SER A 38 5.94 -4.49 -18.43
C SER A 38 6.99 -3.91 -17.48
N ILE A 39 6.60 -2.94 -16.62
CA ILE A 39 7.47 -2.40 -15.59
C ILE A 39 7.82 -3.49 -14.57
N LEU A 40 6.83 -4.24 -14.10
CA LEU A 40 7.03 -5.32 -13.12
C LEU A 40 7.90 -6.45 -13.68
N GLU A 41 7.69 -6.85 -14.93
CA GLU A 41 8.47 -7.90 -15.61
C GLU A 41 9.94 -7.52 -15.79
N SER A 42 10.29 -6.23 -15.73
CA SER A 42 11.67 -5.75 -15.83
C SER A 42 12.48 -5.93 -14.54
N ASP A 43 11.85 -6.21 -13.40
CA ASP A 43 12.53 -6.38 -12.11
C ASP A 43 12.58 -7.86 -11.71
N SER A 44 13.77 -8.42 -11.63
CA SER A 44 14.01 -9.86 -11.36
C SER A 44 13.53 -10.34 -9.97
N ARG A 45 13.24 -9.43 -9.05
CA ARG A 45 12.69 -9.74 -7.72
C ARG A 45 11.18 -9.98 -7.76
N VAL A 46 10.52 -9.61 -8.87
CA VAL A 46 9.06 -9.62 -8.97
C VAL A 46 8.54 -10.96 -9.45
N VAL A 47 7.55 -11.49 -8.73
CA VAL A 47 6.74 -12.65 -9.13
C VAL A 47 5.30 -12.16 -9.34
N ILE A 48 4.77 -12.28 -10.55
CA ILE A 48 3.44 -11.78 -10.90
C ILE A 48 2.43 -12.93 -10.91
N HIS A 49 1.36 -12.77 -10.13
CA HIS A 49 0.16 -13.59 -10.17
C HIS A 49 -0.97 -12.83 -10.86
N ASN A 50 -1.64 -13.46 -11.82
CA ASN A 50 -2.84 -12.89 -12.39
C ASN A 50 -3.99 -13.01 -11.39
N TRP A 51 -4.72 -11.92 -11.20
CA TRP A 51 -5.89 -11.85 -10.35
C TRP A 51 -7.05 -11.27 -11.16
N ASP A 52 -7.88 -12.17 -11.68
CA ASP A 52 -9.03 -11.80 -12.50
C ASP A 52 -10.25 -11.59 -11.62
N THR A 53 -10.77 -10.36 -11.63
CA THR A 53 -12.03 -9.99 -10.95
C THR A 53 -13.15 -9.60 -11.93
N GLY A 54 -12.97 -9.84 -13.23
CA GLY A 54 -13.87 -9.39 -14.27
C GLY A 54 -13.94 -7.86 -14.38
N GLY A 55 -12.86 -7.16 -13.99
CA GLY A 55 -12.79 -5.70 -14.00
C GLY A 55 -13.50 -5.01 -12.83
N GLU A 56 -14.01 -5.77 -11.86
CA GLU A 56 -14.64 -5.22 -10.64
C GLU A 56 -13.65 -5.03 -9.50
N SER A 57 -13.93 -4.08 -8.61
CA SER A 57 -13.27 -3.99 -7.31
C SER A 57 -13.88 -5.02 -6.35
N ARG A 58 -13.07 -5.97 -5.88
CA ARG A 58 -13.47 -7.12 -5.05
C ARG A 58 -12.73 -7.07 -3.70
N GLU A 59 -13.23 -6.22 -2.80
CA GLU A 59 -12.66 -6.06 -1.45
C GLU A 59 -12.72 -7.34 -0.61
N ASP A 60 -13.70 -8.19 -0.85
CA ASP A 60 -13.84 -9.50 -0.21
C ASP A 60 -12.71 -10.46 -0.61
N GLU A 61 -12.39 -10.54 -1.90
CA GLU A 61 -11.28 -11.35 -2.39
C GLU A 61 -9.92 -10.76 -2.01
N LEU A 62 -9.78 -9.44 -2.11
CA LEU A 62 -8.57 -8.76 -1.67
C LEU A 62 -8.29 -9.05 -0.19
N LEU A 63 -9.31 -8.99 0.67
CA LEU A 63 -9.17 -9.33 2.08
C LEU A 63 -8.75 -10.79 2.28
N ARG A 64 -9.33 -11.72 1.53
CA ARG A 64 -8.94 -13.13 1.57
C ARG A 64 -7.47 -13.30 1.20
N LEU A 65 -7.02 -12.72 0.09
CA LEU A 65 -5.63 -12.75 -0.34
C LEU A 65 -4.69 -12.15 0.73
N LYS A 66 -5.02 -10.97 1.25
CA LYS A 66 -4.24 -10.33 2.33
C LYS A 66 -4.14 -11.18 3.59
N ASN A 67 -5.13 -12.00 3.90
CA ASN A 67 -5.13 -12.88 5.08
C ASN A 67 -4.44 -14.23 4.84
N GLU A 68 -4.40 -14.73 3.61
CA GLU A 68 -3.92 -16.08 3.32
C GLU A 68 -2.51 -16.12 2.73
N GLU A 69 -2.17 -15.17 1.83
CA GLU A 69 -0.99 -15.34 0.99
C GLU A 69 0.34 -15.04 1.69
N TYR A 70 0.38 -14.04 2.58
CA TYR A 70 1.65 -13.69 3.23
C TYR A 70 2.21 -14.80 4.13
N HIS A 71 1.38 -15.74 4.57
CA HIS A 71 1.80 -16.90 5.35
C HIS A 71 2.52 -17.95 4.50
N LYS A 72 2.34 -17.93 3.19
CA LYS A 72 2.93 -18.89 2.25
C LYS A 72 4.31 -18.48 1.76
N THR A 73 4.74 -17.26 2.07
CA THR A 73 6.05 -16.72 1.66
C THR A 73 7.17 -17.23 2.57
N GLY A 74 8.42 -17.16 2.10
CA GLY A 74 9.62 -17.58 2.83
C GLY A 74 9.81 -16.87 4.18
N PRO A 75 10.87 -17.20 4.94
CA PRO A 75 11.13 -16.59 6.25
C PRO A 75 11.43 -15.09 6.12
N GLY A 76 11.31 -14.35 7.21
CA GLY A 76 11.68 -12.95 7.28
C GLY A 76 10.52 -11.99 7.52
N TRP A 77 10.81 -10.69 7.43
CA TRP A 77 9.83 -9.63 7.55
C TRP A 77 8.95 -9.56 6.29
N LYS A 78 7.65 -9.40 6.48
CA LYS A 78 6.64 -9.25 5.43
C LYS A 78 6.15 -7.82 5.41
N PHE A 79 6.07 -7.24 4.23
CA PHE A 79 5.44 -5.96 3.97
C PHE A 79 4.19 -6.22 3.14
N ILE A 80 3.03 -5.86 3.67
CA ILE A 80 1.72 -6.08 3.04
C ILE A 80 1.21 -4.69 2.64
N VAL A 81 1.19 -4.40 1.34
CA VAL A 81 0.97 -3.06 0.80
C VAL A 81 0.08 -3.06 -0.43
N ASP A 82 -0.53 -1.94 -0.72
CA ASP A 82 -1.02 -1.59 -2.05
C ASP A 82 0.09 -0.84 -2.82
N ALA A 83 0.05 -0.78 -4.15
CA ALA A 83 1.15 -0.21 -4.94
C ALA A 83 1.41 1.29 -4.68
N ASP A 84 0.44 2.00 -4.11
CA ASP A 84 0.54 3.41 -3.73
C ASP A 84 0.86 3.61 -2.23
N GLU A 85 1.24 2.54 -1.51
CA GLU A 85 1.59 2.55 -0.08
C GLU A 85 3.09 2.32 0.13
N PHE A 86 3.77 3.26 0.79
CA PHE A 86 5.21 3.25 1.01
C PHE A 86 5.52 3.29 2.51
N TYR A 87 6.02 2.17 3.06
CA TYR A 87 6.54 2.14 4.41
C TYR A 87 7.89 2.85 4.47
N TYR A 88 7.98 3.87 5.31
CA TYR A 88 9.15 4.71 5.39
C TYR A 88 9.71 4.80 6.82
N HIS A 89 10.99 4.54 6.92
CA HIS A 89 11.86 4.92 8.03
C HIS A 89 13.26 5.16 7.44
N PRO A 90 14.02 6.21 7.85
CA PRO A 90 15.31 6.52 7.23
C PRO A 90 16.33 5.38 7.34
N HIS A 91 16.15 4.49 8.31
CA HIS A 91 16.99 3.33 8.55
C HIS A 91 16.14 2.08 8.76
N ILE A 92 15.29 1.74 7.77
CA ILE A 92 14.29 0.67 7.91
C ILE A 92 14.93 -0.67 8.26
N LEU A 93 16.03 -1.05 7.62
CA LEU A 93 16.69 -2.34 7.87
C LEU A 93 17.27 -2.42 9.28
N GLN A 94 17.96 -1.35 9.75
CA GLN A 94 18.48 -1.31 11.11
C GLN A 94 17.35 -1.35 12.16
N LEU A 95 16.21 -0.73 11.87
CA LEU A 95 15.05 -0.80 12.74
C LEU A 95 14.50 -2.22 12.83
N LEU A 96 14.39 -2.94 11.71
CA LEU A 96 13.93 -4.33 11.68
C LEU A 96 14.92 -5.26 12.40
N ASP A 97 16.23 -5.06 12.24
CA ASP A 97 17.26 -5.80 12.97
C ASP A 97 17.14 -5.57 14.48
N MET A 98 16.91 -4.32 14.91
CA MET A 98 16.65 -4.00 16.31
C MET A 98 15.36 -4.69 16.82
N TYR A 99 14.31 -4.70 16.03
CA TYR A 99 13.08 -5.41 16.37
C TYR A 99 13.30 -6.92 16.55
N ASP A 100 14.07 -7.54 15.67
CA ASP A 100 14.45 -8.96 15.81
C ASP A 100 15.24 -9.21 17.13
N GLN A 101 16.19 -8.34 17.47
CA GLN A 101 17.01 -8.45 18.70
C GLN A 101 16.18 -8.37 19.98
N VAL A 102 15.14 -7.52 20.00
CA VAL A 102 14.26 -7.35 21.18
C VAL A 102 13.00 -8.22 21.10
N GLY A 103 12.86 -9.00 20.03
CA GLY A 103 11.78 -9.98 19.83
C GLY A 103 10.44 -9.38 19.41
N ILE A 104 10.41 -8.15 18.90
CA ILE A 104 9.23 -7.54 18.25
C ILE A 104 8.96 -8.29 16.94
N THR A 105 7.70 -8.59 16.66
CA THR A 105 7.28 -9.39 15.51
C THR A 105 6.25 -8.71 14.62
N LEU A 106 5.75 -7.55 15.02
CA LEU A 106 4.87 -6.71 14.21
C LEU A 106 4.99 -5.25 14.63
N ALA A 107 4.79 -4.34 13.68
CA ALA A 107 4.84 -2.91 13.92
C ALA A 107 3.55 -2.23 13.47
N GLN A 108 3.00 -1.38 14.36
CA GLN A 108 1.99 -0.41 13.97
C GLN A 108 2.64 0.79 13.32
N THR A 109 2.14 1.18 12.17
CA THR A 109 2.65 2.34 11.44
C THR A 109 1.89 3.61 11.77
N GLN A 110 2.43 4.77 11.40
CA GLN A 110 1.74 6.04 11.39
C GLN A 110 1.37 6.41 9.94
N GLY A 111 0.08 6.51 9.65
CA GLY A 111 -0.45 6.73 8.31
C GLY A 111 -0.52 8.19 7.90
N PHE A 112 -0.20 8.45 6.62
CA PHE A 112 -0.31 9.76 5.99
C PHE A 112 -0.86 9.65 4.58
N ASP A 113 -1.87 10.43 4.24
CA ASP A 113 -2.26 10.68 2.84
C ASP A 113 -1.31 11.73 2.26
N MET A 114 -0.45 11.32 1.35
CA MET A 114 0.52 12.18 0.67
C MET A 114 -0.15 12.88 -0.52
N VAL A 115 0.16 14.16 -0.74
CA VAL A 115 -0.51 14.97 -1.75
C VAL A 115 0.46 15.80 -2.56
N SER A 116 0.18 15.92 -3.86
CA SER A 116 0.89 16.77 -4.80
C SER A 116 -0.09 17.42 -5.80
N THR A 117 0.36 18.41 -6.53
CA THR A 117 -0.42 19.05 -7.61
C THR A 117 -0.26 18.37 -8.95
N SER A 118 0.74 17.50 -9.08
CA SER A 118 1.01 16.74 -10.30
C SER A 118 1.68 15.41 -9.96
N VAL A 119 1.45 14.42 -10.78
CA VAL A 119 2.18 13.15 -10.70
C VAL A 119 3.64 13.40 -11.05
N PRO A 120 4.61 13.09 -10.17
CA PRO A 120 6.02 13.22 -10.50
C PRO A 120 6.40 12.38 -11.73
N VAL A 121 7.26 12.94 -12.58
CA VAL A 121 7.82 12.23 -13.71
C VAL A 121 9.00 11.39 -13.21
N ASP A 122 9.03 10.13 -13.61
CA ASP A 122 10.14 9.26 -13.26
C ASP A 122 11.42 9.66 -14.05
N ASP A 123 12.47 9.99 -13.32
CA ASP A 123 13.80 10.31 -13.85
C ASP A 123 14.79 9.13 -13.78
N GLY A 124 14.32 7.98 -13.32
CA GLY A 124 15.13 6.77 -13.11
C GLY A 124 15.99 6.76 -11.84
N HIS A 125 16.01 7.84 -11.06
CA HIS A 125 16.93 7.99 -9.92
C HIS A 125 16.24 8.42 -8.62
N SER A 126 15.36 9.43 -8.69
CA SER A 126 14.72 10.04 -7.50
C SER A 126 13.78 9.08 -6.81
N LEU A 127 13.75 9.13 -5.49
CA LEU A 127 12.71 8.47 -4.71
C LEU A 127 11.46 9.37 -4.66
N LEU A 128 10.28 8.77 -4.63
CA LEU A 128 9.03 9.53 -4.49
C LEU A 128 8.99 10.33 -3.18
N THR A 129 9.62 9.79 -2.14
CA THR A 129 9.79 10.45 -0.82
C THR A 129 10.65 11.72 -0.87
N ASP A 130 11.48 11.89 -1.90
CA ASP A 130 12.25 13.11 -2.11
C ASP A 130 11.45 14.19 -2.85
N LEU A 131 10.52 13.76 -3.69
CA LEU A 131 9.74 14.62 -4.59
C LEU A 131 8.42 15.08 -3.96
N VAL A 132 7.77 14.22 -3.17
CA VAL A 132 6.46 14.51 -2.53
C VAL A 132 6.58 14.32 -1.03
N LYS A 133 6.68 15.44 -0.31
CA LYS A 133 6.94 15.47 1.14
C LYS A 133 5.75 15.94 1.96
N ASP A 134 4.74 16.48 1.33
CA ASP A 134 3.58 17.06 1.99
C ASP A 134 2.42 16.05 2.06
N GLY A 135 1.72 16.06 3.17
CA GLY A 135 0.58 15.17 3.39
C GLY A 135 -0.24 15.55 4.62
N VAL A 136 -1.22 14.72 4.93
CA VAL A 136 -2.10 14.84 6.10
C VAL A 136 -2.12 13.52 6.84
N ALA A 137 -1.98 13.54 8.16
CA ALA A 137 -2.09 12.34 8.97
C ALA A 137 -3.47 11.69 8.79
N ASN A 138 -3.49 10.39 8.55
CA ASN A 138 -4.71 9.61 8.38
C ASN A 138 -4.64 8.31 9.20
N VAL A 139 -5.38 8.29 10.30
CA VAL A 139 -5.40 7.15 11.24
C VAL A 139 -5.89 5.84 10.63
N LEU A 140 -6.60 5.87 9.49
CA LEU A 140 -7.00 4.66 8.78
C LEU A 140 -5.80 3.92 8.19
N PHE A 141 -4.68 4.62 8.00
CA PHE A 141 -3.42 4.03 7.55
C PHE A 141 -2.43 3.76 8.69
N ASP A 142 -2.88 3.82 9.95
CA ASP A 142 -2.13 3.27 11.09
C ASP A 142 -2.20 1.73 11.05
N LYS A 143 -1.67 1.13 10.00
CA LYS A 143 -1.81 -0.29 9.67
C LYS A 143 -0.80 -1.18 10.40
N TRP A 144 -1.05 -2.47 10.38
CA TRP A 144 -0.19 -3.54 10.90
C TRP A 144 0.43 -4.38 9.76
N GLY A 145 0.88 -3.72 8.70
CA GLY A 145 1.35 -4.39 7.48
C GLY A 145 2.84 -4.79 7.49
N VAL A 146 3.57 -4.53 8.58
CA VAL A 146 4.97 -4.95 8.76
C VAL A 146 5.00 -6.06 9.81
N VAL A 147 5.16 -7.32 9.36
CA VAL A 147 4.92 -8.52 10.18
C VAL A 147 6.04 -9.53 10.00
N ARG A 148 6.53 -10.13 11.08
CA ARG A 148 7.49 -11.23 11.06
C ARG A 148 6.78 -12.56 10.75
N ASP A 149 7.45 -13.48 10.08
CA ASP A 149 6.92 -14.78 9.63
C ASP A 149 6.32 -15.66 10.75
N ASN A 150 6.79 -15.49 11.99
CA ASN A 150 6.28 -16.21 13.17
C ASN A 150 5.07 -15.58 13.84
N CYS A 151 4.58 -14.43 13.32
CA CYS A 151 3.37 -13.73 13.74
C CYS A 151 2.31 -13.81 12.64
N LYS A 152 1.05 -14.01 13.04
CA LYS A 152 -0.08 -13.99 12.12
C LYS A 152 -1.05 -12.88 12.51
N VAL A 153 -1.46 -12.12 11.50
CA VAL A 153 -2.44 -11.02 11.63
C VAL A 153 -3.64 -11.36 10.76
N THR A 154 -4.84 -11.29 11.32
CA THR A 154 -6.09 -11.36 10.56
C THR A 154 -6.63 -9.95 10.40
N TYR A 155 -6.76 -9.50 9.17
CA TYR A 155 -7.19 -8.15 8.82
C TYR A 155 -8.71 -8.05 8.65
N SER A 156 -9.25 -6.83 8.84
CA SER A 156 -10.56 -6.40 8.37
C SER A 156 -10.48 -5.85 6.94
N TYR A 157 -11.63 -5.51 6.33
CA TYR A 157 -11.68 -4.86 5.01
C TYR A 157 -10.75 -3.66 4.92
N GLY A 158 -10.07 -3.52 3.77
CA GLY A 158 -9.06 -2.50 3.52
C GLY A 158 -7.75 -2.73 4.28
N ALA A 159 -7.64 -3.79 5.10
CA ALA A 159 -6.51 -4.07 6.01
C ALA A 159 -6.18 -2.90 6.96
N HIS A 160 -7.15 -2.01 7.21
CA HIS A 160 -6.96 -0.86 8.10
C HIS A 160 -6.89 -1.27 9.59
N HIS A 161 -7.53 -2.38 9.95
CA HIS A 161 -7.54 -2.87 11.32
C HIS A 161 -7.16 -4.36 11.37
N ALA A 162 -6.36 -4.72 12.34
CA ALA A 162 -6.16 -6.11 12.73
C ALA A 162 -7.31 -6.55 13.64
N LYS A 163 -7.93 -7.69 13.32
CA LYS A 163 -8.96 -8.32 14.16
C LYS A 163 -8.37 -9.23 15.22
N GLU A 164 -7.38 -10.00 14.79
CA GLU A 164 -6.76 -11.02 15.64
C GLU A 164 -5.26 -11.11 15.36
N PHE A 165 -4.52 -11.47 16.39
CA PHE A 165 -3.11 -11.82 16.30
C PHE A 165 -2.94 -13.23 16.83
N SER A 166 -2.12 -14.04 16.16
CA SER A 166 -1.76 -15.39 16.62
C SER A 166 -0.28 -15.69 16.35
N GLY A 167 0.22 -16.79 16.91
CA GLY A 167 1.65 -17.06 16.91
C GLY A 167 2.38 -16.17 17.93
N ARG A 168 3.64 -15.82 17.64
CA ARG A 168 4.42 -14.94 18.51
C ARG A 168 4.11 -13.46 18.16
N ALA A 169 3.09 -12.89 18.76
CA ALA A 169 2.66 -11.52 18.53
C ALA A 169 3.23 -10.57 19.60
N VAL A 170 4.38 -9.94 19.31
CA VAL A 170 4.99 -8.89 20.15
C VAL A 170 5.02 -7.61 19.33
N ALA A 171 4.16 -6.66 19.68
CA ALA A 171 3.91 -5.46 18.90
C ALA A 171 4.82 -4.29 19.29
N SER A 172 5.38 -3.57 18.30
CA SER A 172 5.77 -2.18 18.47
C SER A 172 4.59 -1.27 18.14
N VAL A 173 4.21 -0.43 19.10
CA VAL A 173 3.17 0.59 18.97
C VAL A 173 3.76 2.01 18.94
N ASN A 174 5.07 2.13 18.83
CA ASN A 174 5.79 3.41 18.83
C ASN A 174 5.55 4.21 17.55
N ARG A 175 5.03 3.54 16.50
CA ARG A 175 4.78 4.16 15.20
C ARG A 175 6.04 4.75 14.55
N ASP A 176 7.17 4.05 14.73
CA ASP A 176 8.48 4.46 14.19
C ASP A 176 8.48 4.45 12.65
N ILE A 177 7.64 3.59 12.06
CA ILE A 177 7.48 3.47 10.60
C ILE A 177 6.29 4.33 10.15
N LYS A 178 6.51 5.24 9.21
CA LYS A 178 5.43 5.95 8.52
C LYS A 178 4.88 5.07 7.39
N LEU A 179 3.57 5.10 7.16
CA LEU A 179 2.93 4.61 5.94
C LEU A 179 2.51 5.80 5.10
N LEU A 180 3.21 6.02 4.02
CA LEU A 180 2.98 7.12 3.08
C LEU A 180 2.08 6.61 1.96
N HIS A 181 0.82 7.06 1.94
CA HIS A 181 -0.16 6.65 0.95
C HIS A 181 -0.24 7.70 -0.16
N TYR A 182 0.32 7.41 -1.32
CA TYR A 182 0.49 8.32 -2.45
C TYR A 182 -0.70 8.35 -3.41
N ARG A 183 -1.90 8.23 -2.88
CA ARG A 183 -3.13 8.26 -3.68
C ARG A 183 -3.42 9.62 -4.30
N TYR A 184 -3.04 10.72 -3.62
CA TYR A 184 -3.42 12.07 -3.98
C TYR A 184 -2.34 12.85 -4.73
N LEU A 185 -1.60 12.18 -5.63
CA LEU A 185 -0.50 12.80 -6.41
C LEU A 185 -0.99 13.89 -7.37
N SER A 186 -2.22 13.81 -7.90
CA SER A 186 -2.90 14.92 -8.55
C SER A 186 -4.42 14.76 -8.47
N LYS A 187 -5.15 15.86 -8.62
CA LYS A 187 -6.63 15.84 -8.62
C LYS A 187 -7.16 15.03 -9.80
N GLU A 188 -6.57 15.24 -10.97
CA GLU A 188 -6.93 14.55 -12.22
C GLU A 188 -6.78 13.03 -12.07
N LEU A 189 -5.64 12.56 -11.55
CA LEU A 189 -5.37 11.14 -11.32
C LEU A 189 -6.41 10.51 -10.38
N VAL A 190 -6.72 11.19 -9.28
CA VAL A 190 -7.71 10.70 -8.29
C VAL A 190 -9.09 10.56 -8.88
N VAL A 191 -9.52 11.56 -9.65
CA VAL A 191 -10.82 11.55 -10.35
C VAL A 191 -10.85 10.47 -11.43
N GLU A 192 -9.78 10.33 -12.22
CA GLU A 192 -9.66 9.29 -13.24
C GLU A 192 -9.73 7.89 -12.64
N LYS A 193 -9.00 7.62 -11.57
CA LYS A 193 -9.06 6.34 -10.85
C LYS A 193 -10.50 6.05 -10.36
N ALA A 194 -11.19 7.06 -9.81
CA ALA A 194 -12.57 6.91 -9.36
C ALA A 194 -13.54 6.59 -10.51
N LEU A 195 -13.38 7.20 -11.68
CA LEU A 195 -14.18 6.92 -12.86
C LEU A 195 -14.00 5.49 -13.40
N ARG A 196 -12.80 4.92 -13.25
CA ARG A 196 -12.49 3.55 -13.69
C ARG A 196 -12.95 2.48 -12.70
N LEU A 197 -13.09 2.82 -11.44
CA LEU A 197 -13.42 1.87 -10.38
C LEU A 197 -14.88 1.38 -10.51
N LYS A 198 -15.05 0.06 -10.59
CA LYS A 198 -16.36 -0.59 -10.65
C LYS A 198 -16.57 -1.44 -9.40
N PRO A 199 -17.26 -0.92 -8.36
CA PRO A 199 -17.54 -1.70 -7.17
C PRO A 199 -18.41 -2.93 -7.50
N SER A 200 -18.00 -4.10 -7.03
CA SER A 200 -18.76 -5.33 -7.17
C SER A 200 -20.09 -5.29 -6.40
N GLU A 201 -21.02 -6.16 -6.73
CA GLU A 201 -22.26 -6.31 -5.96
C GLU A 201 -21.99 -6.67 -4.49
N GLN A 202 -20.90 -7.41 -4.22
CA GLN A 202 -20.50 -7.70 -2.86
C GLN A 202 -20.01 -6.44 -2.13
N ASN A 203 -19.18 -5.60 -2.77
CA ASN A 203 -18.77 -4.31 -2.20
C ASN A 203 -19.98 -3.41 -1.89
N LYS A 204 -20.98 -3.39 -2.77
CA LYS A 204 -22.23 -2.64 -2.55
C LYS A 204 -22.99 -3.17 -1.34
N LYS A 205 -23.11 -4.49 -1.17
CA LYS A 205 -23.79 -5.11 -0.01
C LYS A 205 -23.09 -4.79 1.31
N ILE A 206 -21.77 -4.82 1.36
CA ILE A 206 -20.99 -4.55 2.57
C ILE A 206 -20.64 -3.06 2.75
N GLN A 207 -21.04 -2.22 1.79
CA GLN A 207 -20.81 -0.77 1.77
C GLN A 207 -19.32 -0.36 1.92
N VAL A 208 -18.42 -1.14 1.31
CA VAL A 208 -16.98 -0.89 1.35
C VAL A 208 -16.49 -0.37 0.00
N GLY A 209 -15.61 0.60 0.00
CA GLY A 209 -14.94 1.15 -1.19
C GLY A 209 -15.85 1.99 -2.12
N LEU A 210 -17.13 2.19 -1.81
CA LEU A 210 -18.08 2.86 -2.70
C LEU A 210 -17.73 4.32 -2.97
N LEU A 211 -17.31 5.06 -1.95
CA LEU A 211 -16.92 6.46 -2.09
C LEU A 211 -15.66 6.62 -2.94
N ASN A 212 -14.83 5.59 -3.05
CA ASN A 212 -13.66 5.60 -3.92
C ASN A 212 -14.02 5.57 -5.41
N ALA A 213 -15.24 5.15 -5.75
CA ALA A 213 -15.79 5.14 -7.11
C ALA A 213 -16.62 6.40 -7.43
N ASP A 214 -16.65 7.37 -6.52
CA ASP A 214 -17.33 8.66 -6.72
C ASP A 214 -16.30 9.75 -7.07
N PRO A 215 -16.26 10.20 -8.34
CA PRO A 215 -15.26 11.19 -8.80
C PRO A 215 -15.38 12.55 -8.10
N GLU A 216 -16.60 12.99 -7.79
CA GLU A 216 -16.84 14.26 -7.11
C GLU A 216 -16.34 14.18 -5.66
N HIS A 217 -16.70 13.11 -4.95
CA HIS A 217 -16.21 12.84 -3.60
C HIS A 217 -14.68 12.79 -3.57
N MET A 218 -14.06 12.05 -4.50
CA MET A 218 -12.61 11.90 -4.53
C MET A 218 -11.90 13.19 -4.90
N GLY A 219 -12.45 13.99 -5.81
CA GLY A 219 -11.94 15.33 -6.13
C GLY A 219 -11.99 16.28 -4.92
N ALA A 220 -13.10 16.27 -4.18
CA ALA A 220 -13.25 17.07 -2.95
C ALA A 220 -12.27 16.60 -1.84
N ARG A 221 -12.03 15.29 -1.71
CA ARG A 221 -11.02 14.76 -0.78
C ARG A 221 -9.61 15.23 -1.12
N TRP A 222 -9.26 15.25 -2.42
CA TRP A 222 -7.96 15.79 -2.84
C TRP A 222 -7.82 17.26 -2.42
N GLU A 223 -8.83 18.11 -2.69
CA GLU A 223 -8.82 19.52 -2.31
C GLU A 223 -8.66 19.70 -0.79
N MET A 224 -9.41 18.95 -0.01
CA MET A 224 -9.30 18.98 1.46
C MET A 224 -7.91 18.58 1.93
N THR A 225 -7.33 17.53 1.36
CA THR A 225 -5.98 17.06 1.70
C THR A 225 -4.96 18.12 1.32
N TRP A 226 -5.07 18.70 0.13
CA TRP A 226 -4.19 19.78 -0.33
C TRP A 226 -4.23 21.01 0.57
N GLN A 227 -5.42 21.46 0.98
CA GLN A 227 -5.59 22.62 1.86
C GLN A 227 -5.02 22.42 3.27
N ASN A 228 -5.09 21.20 3.79
CA ASN A 228 -4.67 20.87 5.16
C ASN A 228 -3.27 20.23 5.24
N ARG A 229 -2.55 20.14 4.13
CA ARG A 229 -1.24 19.49 4.08
C ARG A 229 -0.20 20.17 4.95
N LYS A 230 0.72 19.35 5.44
CA LYS A 230 1.93 19.78 6.15
C LYS A 230 3.09 18.94 5.65
N THR A 231 4.30 19.43 5.84
CA THR A 231 5.49 18.63 5.55
C THR A 231 5.56 17.45 6.50
N VAL A 232 5.62 16.24 5.93
CA VAL A 232 5.65 14.95 6.62
C VAL A 232 7.06 14.37 6.67
N LEU A 233 7.88 14.63 5.62
CA LEU A 233 9.24 14.11 5.43
C LEU A 233 10.31 15.20 5.49
#